data_0f2f2ee1a8115c5664346ba5c33dafd4
#
_entry.id   0f2f2ee1a8115c5664346ba5c33dafd4
#
_cell.length_a   1.000
_cell.length_b   1.000
_cell.length_c   1.000
_cell.angle_alpha   90.00
_cell.angle_beta   90.00
_cell.angle_gamma   90.00
#
_symmetry.space_group_name_H-M   'P 1'
#
loop_
_entity.id
_entity.type
_entity.pdbx_description
1 polymer ?
#
loop_
_entity_poly.entity_id
_entity_poly.type
_entity_poly.pdbx_seq_one_letter_code
_entity_poly.pdbx_strand_id
1 'polypeptide(L)'
;MSSILEHPDDERFFIESVEPLIANVEQKGDHLYFVFRCPVSGFEVTAKVKPGEDIGASSSLSPALTGNPRLAGLLENALRSGRERQAGTDYTVDEIEEAACDAFESVSKDFFWDGSRWTHWEADDRVLQFLSFGEELEDLDQEQRSVLRRVLVGVARADGQVDASEKELLETLLGSAEAAAGWEGLPSPAELRKLKRRSVAAAVVCLGYAIACIDGKLDEPEEEVLSAVCEAVRIGTLRQWELRRIAQAFVVDEALARAYEGGSATNEERLEVYKFGRGLGLAIPDLRDYEWRFLRRTGLSPE
;
A
#
# COMPACT_ATOMS: atom_id res chain seq x y z
N MET A 1 -3.57 20.34 -17.00
CA MET A 1 -3.87 19.68 -15.73
C MET A 1 -2.64 18.87 -15.41
N SER A 2 -1.79 19.37 -14.53
CA SER A 2 -0.54 18.71 -14.13
C SER A 2 -0.86 17.37 -13.50
N SER A 3 -0.17 16.34 -13.96
CA SER A 3 -0.19 15.01 -13.37
C SER A 3 0.32 15.12 -11.92
N ILE A 4 -0.42 14.58 -10.96
CA ILE A 4 0.03 14.46 -9.55
C ILE A 4 1.27 13.55 -9.45
N LEU A 5 1.62 12.92 -10.57
CA LEU A 5 2.76 12.01 -10.75
C LEU A 5 3.94 12.67 -11.48
N GLU A 6 3.92 13.99 -11.72
CA GLU A 6 5.16 14.65 -12.13
C GLU A 6 6.17 14.40 -11.02
N HIS A 7 7.28 13.75 -11.39
CA HIS A 7 8.46 13.70 -10.53
C HIS A 7 8.72 15.10 -10.01
N PRO A 8 9.02 15.23 -8.74
CA PRO A 8 9.45 16.52 -8.21
C PRO A 8 10.55 17.06 -9.10
N ASP A 9 10.50 18.36 -9.38
CA ASP A 9 11.64 19.06 -9.96
C ASP A 9 12.93 18.64 -9.24
N ASP A 10 14.06 18.62 -9.93
CA ASP A 10 15.38 18.13 -9.48
C ASP A 10 15.82 18.57 -8.05
N GLU A 11 15.17 19.60 -7.51
CA GLU A 11 15.40 20.13 -6.16
C GLU A 11 14.89 19.21 -5.01
N ARG A 12 14.32 18.02 -5.28
CA ARG A 12 13.78 17.13 -4.22
C ARG A 12 14.67 15.96 -3.84
N PHE A 13 15.72 15.70 -4.57
CA PHE A 13 16.73 14.69 -4.21
C PHE A 13 17.82 15.27 -3.30
N PHE A 14 17.41 15.98 -2.24
CA PHE A 14 18.35 16.48 -1.23
C PHE A 14 18.45 15.49 -0.07
N ILE A 15 19.61 15.50 0.57
CA ILE A 15 19.99 14.46 1.54
C ILE A 15 18.97 14.31 2.69
N GLU A 16 18.36 15.39 3.16
CA GLU A 16 17.35 15.34 4.24
C GLU A 16 16.09 14.60 3.84
N SER A 17 15.76 14.54 2.55
CA SER A 17 14.63 13.77 2.04
C SER A 17 14.97 12.29 1.82
N VAL A 18 16.23 11.97 1.51
CA VAL A 18 16.72 10.63 1.18
C VAL A 18 17.23 9.89 2.42
N GLU A 19 17.88 10.59 3.34
CA GLU A 19 18.49 10.02 4.54
C GLU A 19 17.55 9.13 5.37
N PRO A 20 16.26 9.49 5.59
CA PRO A 20 15.33 8.64 6.34
C PRO A 20 15.11 7.26 5.73
N LEU A 21 15.43 7.09 4.44
CA LEU A 21 15.33 5.82 3.72
C LEU A 21 16.59 4.96 3.84
N ILE A 22 17.75 5.55 4.15
CA ILE A 22 19.01 4.81 4.19
C ILE A 22 19.02 3.85 5.38
N ALA A 23 18.93 2.56 5.10
CA ALA A 23 18.98 1.49 6.10
C ALA A 23 20.42 0.98 6.33
N ASN A 24 21.22 0.95 5.27
CA ASN A 24 22.62 0.49 5.33
C ASN A 24 23.46 1.10 4.21
N VAL A 25 24.76 1.21 4.43
CA VAL A 25 25.75 1.61 3.43
C VAL A 25 26.93 0.66 3.53
N GLU A 26 27.37 0.10 2.41
CA GLU A 26 28.55 -0.78 2.32
C GLU A 26 29.50 -0.26 1.26
N GLN A 27 30.79 -0.23 1.57
CA GLN A 27 31.85 0.04 0.59
C GLN A 27 32.44 -1.28 0.07
N LYS A 28 32.45 -1.45 -1.26
CA LYS A 28 33.11 -2.58 -1.93
C LYS A 28 33.99 -2.06 -3.08
N GLY A 29 35.29 -1.98 -2.82
CA GLY A 29 36.24 -1.35 -3.73
C GLY A 29 36.01 0.17 -3.79
N ASP A 30 35.86 0.70 -4.99
CA ASP A 30 35.59 2.10 -5.30
C ASP A 30 34.10 2.43 -5.43
N HIS A 31 33.20 1.53 -4.99
CA HIS A 31 31.78 1.71 -5.06
C HIS A 31 31.15 1.70 -3.67
N LEU A 32 30.10 2.51 -3.52
CA LEU A 32 29.19 2.49 -2.39
C LEU A 32 27.90 1.76 -2.79
N TYR A 33 27.38 0.95 -1.88
CA TYR A 33 26.12 0.24 -1.99
C TYR A 33 25.20 0.79 -0.91
N PHE A 34 24.14 1.47 -1.32
CA PHE A 34 23.12 1.98 -0.42
C PHE A 34 21.93 1.03 -0.41
N VAL A 35 21.47 0.66 0.78
CA VAL A 35 20.20 -0.03 0.97
C VAL A 35 19.19 1.00 1.43
N PHE A 36 18.24 1.31 0.58
CA PHE A 36 17.11 2.18 0.92
C PHE A 36 15.94 1.31 1.40
N ARG A 37 15.37 1.68 2.54
CA ARG A 37 14.22 1.00 3.12
C ARG A 37 13.08 1.98 3.27
N CYS A 38 11.91 1.63 2.71
CA CYS A 38 10.69 2.38 2.96
C CYS A 38 10.29 2.25 4.44
N PRO A 39 10.14 3.36 5.18
CA PRO A 39 9.82 3.31 6.61
C PRO A 39 8.39 2.81 6.89
N VAL A 40 7.53 2.76 5.87
CA VAL A 40 6.13 2.34 5.99
C VAL A 40 5.96 0.85 5.68
N SER A 41 6.48 0.39 4.53
CA SER A 41 6.32 -1.01 4.09
C SER A 41 7.47 -1.93 4.52
N GLY A 42 8.62 -1.36 4.89
CA GLY A 42 9.84 -2.13 5.12
C GLY A 42 10.50 -2.65 3.84
N PHE A 43 9.94 -2.34 2.66
CA PHE A 43 10.53 -2.72 1.37
C PHE A 43 11.94 -2.16 1.23
N GLU A 44 12.86 -2.99 0.75
CA GLU A 44 14.26 -2.62 0.57
C GLU A 44 14.68 -2.67 -0.90
N VAL A 45 15.39 -1.66 -1.34
CA VAL A 45 16.06 -1.65 -2.64
C VAL A 45 17.52 -1.28 -2.46
N THR A 46 18.39 -1.90 -3.25
CA THR A 46 19.83 -1.62 -3.20
C THR A 46 20.25 -0.89 -4.47
N ALA A 47 20.92 0.24 -4.30
CA ALA A 47 21.57 0.98 -5.37
C ALA A 47 23.09 0.97 -5.21
N LYS A 48 23.80 0.99 -6.35
CA LYS A 48 25.24 1.03 -6.43
C LYS A 48 25.66 2.32 -7.09
N VAL A 49 26.60 3.03 -6.51
CA VAL A 49 27.15 4.27 -7.05
C VAL A 49 28.66 4.30 -6.88
N LYS A 50 29.37 5.03 -7.75
CA LYS A 50 30.76 5.35 -7.58
C LYS A 50 30.86 6.86 -7.34
N PRO A 51 31.26 7.31 -6.14
CA PRO A 51 31.40 8.73 -5.84
C PRO A 51 32.33 9.46 -6.80
N GLY A 52 31.93 10.65 -7.26
CA GLY A 52 32.68 11.47 -8.19
C GLY A 52 32.64 11.05 -9.67
N GLU A 53 31.79 10.08 -10.06
CA GLU A 53 31.40 9.87 -11.45
C GLU A 53 30.06 10.57 -11.72
N ASP A 54 30.07 11.61 -12.57
CA ASP A 54 28.87 12.32 -13.03
C ASP A 54 27.89 11.33 -13.71
N ILE A 55 26.83 10.98 -13.04
CA ILE A 55 25.69 10.24 -13.63
C ILE A 55 24.73 11.26 -14.27
N GLY A 56 25.26 12.21 -15.01
CA GLY A 56 24.54 12.98 -16.02
C GLY A 56 23.38 13.88 -15.56
N ALA A 57 23.22 14.14 -14.26
CA ALA A 57 22.26 15.11 -13.74
C ALA A 57 23.00 16.24 -13.03
N SER A 58 22.88 17.45 -13.55
CA SER A 58 23.48 18.65 -12.98
C SER A 58 22.68 19.11 -11.77
N SER A 59 23.06 18.69 -10.58
CA SER A 59 22.54 19.24 -9.34
C SER A 59 23.43 20.38 -8.86
N SER A 60 22.93 21.60 -8.88
CA SER A 60 23.56 22.75 -8.24
C SER A 60 23.30 22.70 -6.73
N LEU A 61 24.26 22.17 -5.97
CA LEU A 61 24.17 22.06 -4.52
C LEU A 61 24.36 23.41 -3.84
N SER A 62 23.50 23.75 -2.90
CA SER A 62 23.68 24.84 -1.95
C SER A 62 24.56 24.37 -0.79
N PRO A 63 25.58 25.15 -0.39
CA PRO A 63 26.47 24.77 0.69
C PRO A 63 25.90 25.18 2.04
N ALA A 64 25.02 24.39 2.60
CA ALA A 64 24.64 24.51 3.99
C ALA A 64 24.03 23.20 4.45
N LEU A 65 24.83 22.35 5.11
CA LEU A 65 24.28 21.47 6.15
C LEU A 65 25.39 20.60 6.73
N THR A 66 25.98 21.08 7.77
CA THR A 66 26.85 20.31 8.65
C THR A 66 25.98 19.59 9.68
N GLY A 67 26.01 18.25 9.65
CA GLY A 67 25.85 17.46 10.85
C GLY A 67 24.52 16.75 11.09
N ASN A 68 24.20 15.75 10.29
CA ASN A 68 23.22 14.77 10.72
C ASN A 68 23.91 13.59 11.45
N PRO A 69 23.70 13.43 12.79
CA PRO A 69 24.44 12.43 13.59
C PRO A 69 24.08 10.99 13.23
N ARG A 70 22.94 10.75 12.58
CA ARG A 70 22.49 9.39 12.18
C ARG A 70 23.23 8.91 10.93
N LEU A 71 23.32 9.75 9.92
CA LEU A 71 24.06 9.44 8.69
C LEU A 71 25.56 9.29 9.01
N ALA A 72 26.12 10.20 9.82
CA ALA A 72 27.49 10.10 10.28
C ALA A 72 27.77 8.76 11.00
N GLY A 73 26.86 8.27 11.82
CA GLY A 73 26.99 6.97 12.49
C GLY A 73 26.92 5.77 11.54
N LEU A 74 26.04 5.80 10.54
CA LEU A 74 25.93 4.77 9.50
C LEU A 74 27.19 4.76 8.63
N LEU A 75 27.70 5.93 8.26
CA LEU A 75 28.91 6.11 7.47
C LEU A 75 30.17 5.67 8.24
N GLU A 76 30.26 6.01 9.52
CA GLU A 76 31.37 5.57 10.37
C GLU A 76 31.41 4.03 10.49
N ASN A 77 30.26 3.38 10.58
CA ASN A 77 30.14 1.92 10.56
C ASN A 77 30.51 1.32 9.20
N ALA A 78 30.05 1.93 8.10
CA ALA A 78 30.40 1.50 6.74
C ALA A 78 31.91 1.62 6.47
N LEU A 79 32.49 2.74 6.86
CA LEU A 79 33.95 2.99 6.73
C LEU A 79 34.76 2.07 7.64
N ARG A 80 34.30 1.73 8.83
CA ARG A 80 34.96 0.77 9.73
C ARG A 80 34.94 -0.66 9.18
N SER A 81 33.82 -1.10 8.62
CA SER A 81 33.70 -2.43 7.99
C SER A 81 34.53 -2.53 6.69
N GLY A 82 34.75 -1.41 5.98
CA GLY A 82 35.62 -1.36 4.80
C GLY A 82 37.13 -1.36 5.13
N ARG A 83 37.51 -0.87 6.30
CA ARG A 83 38.92 -0.77 6.71
C ARG A 83 39.64 -2.11 6.89
N GLU A 84 38.94 -3.20 7.04
CA GLU A 84 39.59 -4.52 7.13
C GLU A 84 39.99 -5.11 5.76
N ARG A 85 39.66 -4.48 4.61
CA ARG A 85 39.85 -5.14 3.31
C ARG A 85 40.57 -4.42 2.19
N GLN A 86 40.92 -3.15 2.23
CA GLN A 86 41.91 -2.58 1.29
C GLN A 86 42.14 -1.09 1.54
N ALA A 87 43.40 -0.69 1.59
CA ALA A 87 43.84 0.72 1.60
C ALA A 87 43.47 1.37 0.24
N GLY A 88 42.64 2.42 0.23
CA GLY A 88 42.65 3.23 -0.96
C GLY A 88 41.47 4.04 -1.42
N THR A 89 40.50 4.46 -0.63
CA THR A 89 39.75 5.71 -0.90
C THR A 89 38.92 6.08 0.34
N ASP A 90 39.40 7.09 1.05
CA ASP A 90 38.59 7.72 2.11
C ASP A 90 37.72 8.77 1.42
N TYR A 91 36.40 8.52 1.29
CA TYR A 91 35.45 9.50 0.82
C TYR A 91 35.15 10.51 1.93
N THR A 92 34.96 11.76 1.57
CA THR A 92 34.44 12.81 2.47
C THR A 92 32.95 12.60 2.75
N VAL A 93 32.45 13.23 3.79
CA VAL A 93 30.99 13.18 4.12
C VAL A 93 30.18 13.74 2.96
N ASP A 94 30.59 14.85 2.38
CA ASP A 94 29.92 15.51 1.27
C ASP A 94 29.85 14.60 0.02
N GLU A 95 30.93 13.91 -0.32
CA GLU A 95 30.95 12.95 -1.44
C GLU A 95 30.02 11.75 -1.20
N ILE A 96 29.80 11.36 0.04
CA ILE A 96 28.90 10.25 0.38
C ILE A 96 27.44 10.72 0.39
N GLU A 97 27.17 11.94 0.83
CA GLU A 97 25.82 12.54 0.77
C GLU A 97 25.36 12.74 -0.68
N GLU A 98 26.26 13.25 -1.54
CA GLU A 98 26.02 13.35 -2.98
C GLU A 98 25.77 11.97 -3.59
N ALA A 99 26.65 11.02 -3.32
CA ALA A 99 26.50 9.63 -3.78
C ALA A 99 25.20 8.95 -3.28
N ALA A 100 24.71 9.31 -2.08
CA ALA A 100 23.42 8.80 -1.58
C ALA A 100 22.24 9.33 -2.40
N CYS A 101 22.27 10.63 -2.75
CA CYS A 101 21.26 11.24 -3.60
C CYS A 101 21.26 10.63 -5.01
N ASP A 102 22.42 10.48 -5.62
CA ASP A 102 22.60 9.85 -6.94
C ASP A 102 22.16 8.38 -6.94
N ALA A 103 22.53 7.65 -5.88
CA ALA A 103 22.09 6.27 -5.71
C ALA A 103 20.57 6.18 -5.59
N PHE A 104 19.93 7.07 -4.81
CA PHE A 104 18.48 7.10 -4.67
C PHE A 104 17.79 7.49 -5.97
N GLU A 105 18.30 8.46 -6.72
CA GLU A 105 17.75 8.85 -8.01
C GLU A 105 17.65 7.65 -8.96
N SER A 106 18.66 6.77 -8.98
CA SER A 106 18.66 5.56 -9.82
C SER A 106 17.53 4.57 -9.51
N VAL A 107 16.96 4.62 -8.30
CA VAL A 107 15.88 3.74 -7.82
C VAL A 107 14.60 4.52 -7.48
N SER A 108 14.59 5.82 -7.67
CA SER A 108 13.48 6.72 -7.32
C SER A 108 12.15 6.34 -7.98
N LYS A 109 12.20 5.68 -9.16
CA LYS A 109 11.01 5.14 -9.85
C LYS A 109 10.19 4.16 -8.99
N ASP A 110 10.81 3.54 -7.99
CA ASP A 110 10.13 2.61 -7.07
C ASP A 110 9.49 3.33 -5.87
N PHE A 111 9.68 4.66 -5.80
CA PHE A 111 9.14 5.52 -4.76
C PHE A 111 8.31 6.65 -5.35
N PHE A 112 7.48 7.25 -4.53
CA PHE A 112 6.79 8.52 -4.79
C PHE A 112 6.90 9.43 -3.59
N TRP A 113 6.81 10.74 -3.82
CA TRP A 113 6.77 11.74 -2.76
C TRP A 113 5.33 11.94 -2.28
N ASP A 114 5.04 11.63 -1.00
CA ASP A 114 3.69 11.74 -0.44
C ASP A 114 3.34 13.17 0.03
N GLY A 115 4.22 14.14 -0.22
CA GLY A 115 4.14 15.53 0.24
C GLY A 115 5.01 15.83 1.46
N SER A 116 5.51 14.79 2.15
CA SER A 116 6.36 14.91 3.34
C SER A 116 7.59 14.01 3.32
N ARG A 117 7.54 12.90 2.61
CA ARG A 117 8.60 11.88 2.54
C ARG A 117 8.48 11.02 1.29
N TRP A 118 9.56 10.33 0.97
CA TRP A 118 9.55 9.28 -0.03
C TRP A 118 8.94 7.99 0.52
N THR A 119 7.98 7.44 -0.20
CA THR A 119 7.26 6.22 0.16
C THR A 119 7.30 5.25 -1.01
N HIS A 120 7.58 3.97 -0.74
CA HIS A 120 7.56 2.95 -1.78
C HIS A 120 6.12 2.69 -2.24
N TRP A 121 5.94 2.40 -3.54
CA TRP A 121 4.61 2.18 -4.13
C TRP A 121 3.77 1.14 -3.40
N GLU A 122 4.40 0.04 -2.97
CA GLU A 122 3.70 -1.02 -2.24
C GLU A 122 3.19 -0.57 -0.87
N ALA A 123 3.86 0.39 -0.22
CA ALA A 123 3.47 0.86 1.10
C ALA A 123 2.12 1.56 1.13
N ASP A 124 1.77 2.22 0.02
CA ASP A 124 0.49 2.93 -0.15
C ASP A 124 -0.47 2.19 -1.09
N ASP A 125 -0.12 0.99 -1.53
CA ASP A 125 -1.03 0.18 -2.33
C ASP A 125 -2.12 -0.43 -1.44
N ARG A 126 -3.33 0.13 -1.56
CA ARG A 126 -4.49 -0.30 -0.79
C ARG A 126 -4.92 -1.73 -1.11
N VAL A 127 -4.66 -2.20 -2.33
CA VAL A 127 -4.95 -3.59 -2.72
C VAL A 127 -4.03 -4.54 -1.95
N LEU A 128 -2.73 -4.24 -1.87
CA LEU A 128 -1.80 -5.05 -1.07
C LEU A 128 -2.15 -5.00 0.41
N GLN A 129 -2.58 -3.84 0.92
CA GLN A 129 -3.10 -3.72 2.30
C GLN A 129 -4.35 -4.58 2.51
N PHE A 130 -5.26 -4.65 1.52
CA PHE A 130 -6.43 -5.53 1.59
C PHE A 130 -6.01 -7.00 1.65
N LEU A 131 -5.11 -7.41 0.79
CA LEU A 131 -4.62 -8.80 0.73
C LEU A 131 -3.93 -9.21 2.05
N SER A 132 -3.20 -8.30 2.69
CA SER A 132 -2.56 -8.57 4.00
C SER A 132 -3.58 -8.84 5.13
N PHE A 133 -4.81 -8.36 5.02
CA PHE A 133 -5.86 -8.73 5.96
C PHE A 133 -6.27 -10.21 5.87
N GLY A 134 -6.06 -10.86 4.73
CA GLY A 134 -6.26 -12.32 4.61
C GLY A 134 -5.37 -13.11 5.57
N GLU A 135 -4.09 -12.71 5.68
CA GLU A 135 -3.12 -13.35 6.58
C GLU A 135 -3.54 -13.25 8.05
N GLU A 136 -4.16 -12.11 8.45
CA GLU A 136 -4.66 -11.91 9.82
C GLU A 136 -5.81 -12.87 10.20
N LEU A 137 -6.46 -13.47 9.20
CA LEU A 137 -7.61 -14.36 9.39
C LEU A 137 -7.23 -15.84 9.41
N GLU A 138 -6.02 -16.21 9.04
CA GLU A 138 -5.57 -17.60 9.02
C GLU A 138 -5.60 -18.25 10.41
N ASP A 139 -5.23 -17.49 11.44
CA ASP A 139 -5.12 -17.93 12.83
C ASP A 139 -6.41 -17.78 13.66
N LEU A 140 -7.56 -17.55 13.02
CA LEU A 140 -8.82 -17.42 13.75
C LEU A 140 -9.25 -18.74 14.36
N ASP A 141 -9.65 -18.70 15.65
CA ASP A 141 -10.34 -19.82 16.28
C ASP A 141 -11.76 -19.99 15.73
N GLN A 142 -12.41 -21.11 16.07
CA GLN A 142 -13.75 -21.43 15.56
C GLN A 142 -14.80 -20.38 15.94
N GLU A 143 -14.67 -19.77 17.14
CA GLU A 143 -15.62 -18.74 17.59
C GLU A 143 -15.44 -17.45 16.81
N GLN A 144 -14.19 -17.02 16.58
CA GLN A 144 -13.86 -15.86 15.78
C GLN A 144 -14.26 -16.04 14.31
N ARG A 145 -14.08 -17.24 13.74
CA ARG A 145 -14.56 -17.58 12.39
C ARG A 145 -16.09 -17.49 12.29
N SER A 146 -16.81 -17.96 13.30
CA SER A 146 -18.28 -17.81 13.36
C SER A 146 -18.68 -16.33 13.39
N VAL A 147 -17.97 -15.49 14.17
CA VAL A 147 -18.23 -14.04 14.22
C VAL A 147 -17.97 -13.40 12.85
N LEU A 148 -16.81 -13.68 12.23
CA LEU A 148 -16.48 -13.21 10.87
C LEU A 148 -17.59 -13.55 9.89
N ARG A 149 -17.96 -14.83 9.78
CA ARG A 149 -19.02 -15.30 8.88
C ARG A 149 -20.33 -14.55 9.08
N ARG A 150 -20.77 -14.41 10.32
CA ARG A 150 -22.04 -13.74 10.65
C ARG A 150 -22.01 -12.25 10.33
N VAL A 151 -20.86 -11.58 10.45
CA VAL A 151 -20.69 -10.19 10.00
C VAL A 151 -20.81 -10.11 8.49
N LEU A 152 -20.01 -10.89 7.74
CA LEU A 152 -19.99 -10.81 6.28
C LEU A 152 -21.35 -11.18 5.66
N VAL A 153 -21.96 -12.28 6.11
CA VAL A 153 -23.32 -12.67 5.66
C VAL A 153 -24.36 -11.63 6.09
N GLY A 154 -24.17 -10.98 7.23
CA GLY A 154 -25.07 -9.93 7.72
C GLY A 154 -25.00 -8.66 6.90
N VAL A 155 -23.82 -8.28 6.44
CA VAL A 155 -23.64 -7.15 5.50
C VAL A 155 -24.33 -7.48 4.19
N ALA A 156 -24.01 -8.61 3.55
CA ALA A 156 -24.63 -9.04 2.30
C ALA A 156 -26.16 -9.19 2.34
N ARG A 157 -26.76 -9.28 3.51
CA ARG A 157 -28.21 -9.39 3.70
C ARG A 157 -28.87 -8.12 4.19
N ALA A 158 -28.12 -7.05 4.35
CA ALA A 158 -28.62 -5.84 4.99
C ALA A 158 -29.76 -5.19 4.20
N ASP A 159 -29.73 -5.26 2.88
CA ASP A 159 -30.77 -4.78 1.96
C ASP A 159 -31.91 -5.80 1.73
N GLY A 160 -31.75 -7.05 2.25
CA GLY A 160 -32.71 -8.13 2.16
C GLY A 160 -32.48 -9.11 1.00
N GLN A 161 -31.50 -8.88 0.15
CA GLN A 161 -31.11 -9.74 -0.97
C GLN A 161 -29.60 -9.91 -1.01
N VAL A 162 -29.13 -11.11 -1.37
CA VAL A 162 -27.72 -11.36 -1.65
C VAL A 162 -27.57 -11.52 -3.15
N ASP A 163 -26.86 -10.63 -3.78
CA ASP A 163 -26.63 -10.70 -5.22
C ASP A 163 -25.59 -11.77 -5.61
N ALA A 164 -25.37 -11.96 -6.94
CA ALA A 164 -24.47 -12.98 -7.42
C ALA A 164 -23.00 -12.66 -7.10
N SER A 165 -22.62 -11.38 -7.13
CA SER A 165 -21.24 -10.91 -6.88
C SER A 165 -20.89 -11.02 -5.40
N GLU A 166 -21.81 -10.63 -4.52
CA GLU A 166 -21.66 -10.80 -3.07
C GLU A 166 -21.54 -12.28 -2.69
N LYS A 167 -22.36 -13.13 -3.30
CA LYS A 167 -22.30 -14.57 -3.06
C LYS A 167 -20.96 -15.16 -3.51
N GLU A 168 -20.47 -14.80 -4.68
CA GLU A 168 -19.18 -15.25 -5.19
C GLU A 168 -18.03 -14.81 -4.26
N LEU A 169 -18.05 -13.55 -3.81
CA LEU A 169 -17.05 -13.05 -2.88
C LEU A 169 -17.15 -13.72 -1.51
N LEU A 170 -18.36 -13.94 -0.98
CA LEU A 170 -18.57 -14.71 0.25
C LEU A 170 -18.01 -16.13 0.15
N GLU A 171 -18.27 -16.83 -0.97
CA GLU A 171 -17.75 -18.17 -1.21
C GLU A 171 -16.22 -18.19 -1.31
N THR A 172 -15.64 -17.15 -1.88
CA THR A 172 -14.17 -16.98 -1.97
C THR A 172 -13.55 -16.75 -0.59
N LEU A 173 -14.16 -15.90 0.23
CA LEU A 173 -13.62 -15.52 1.54
C LEU A 173 -13.86 -16.58 2.64
N LEU A 174 -15.00 -17.27 2.61
CA LEU A 174 -15.43 -18.19 3.66
C LEU A 174 -15.35 -19.67 3.26
N GLY A 175 -15.29 -19.95 1.97
CA GLY A 175 -15.55 -21.27 1.40
C GLY A 175 -17.04 -21.57 1.23
N SER A 176 -17.39 -22.38 0.22
CA SER A 176 -18.78 -22.60 -0.20
C SER A 176 -19.66 -23.19 0.90
N ALA A 177 -19.12 -24.05 1.79
CA ALA A 177 -19.87 -24.66 2.87
C ALA A 177 -20.28 -23.63 3.96
N GLU A 178 -19.37 -22.71 4.30
CA GLU A 178 -19.62 -21.68 5.31
C GLU A 178 -20.50 -20.55 4.75
N ALA A 179 -20.33 -20.18 3.49
CA ALA A 179 -21.19 -19.20 2.81
C ALA A 179 -22.63 -19.67 2.68
N ALA A 180 -22.85 -20.99 2.47
CA ALA A 180 -24.17 -21.61 2.38
C ALA A 180 -24.81 -21.93 3.74
N ALA A 181 -24.09 -21.82 4.85
CA ALA A 181 -24.61 -22.10 6.19
C ALA A 181 -25.76 -21.15 6.56
N GLY A 182 -26.69 -21.65 7.38
CA GLY A 182 -27.90 -20.89 7.77
C GLY A 182 -27.58 -19.57 8.44
N TRP A 183 -28.42 -18.57 8.18
CA TRP A 183 -28.31 -17.25 8.81
C TRP A 183 -28.69 -17.29 10.30
N GLU A 184 -27.78 -16.88 11.17
CA GLU A 184 -27.95 -16.89 12.63
C GLU A 184 -28.14 -15.49 13.23
N GLY A 185 -28.26 -14.47 12.38
CA GLY A 185 -28.31 -13.07 12.80
C GLY A 185 -26.92 -12.45 13.01
N LEU A 186 -26.88 -11.13 13.08
CA LEU A 186 -25.64 -10.39 13.38
C LEU A 186 -25.09 -10.77 14.76
N PRO A 187 -23.76 -10.82 14.93
CA PRO A 187 -23.17 -11.04 16.24
C PRO A 187 -23.53 -9.90 17.20
N SER A 188 -23.80 -10.25 18.45
CA SER A 188 -23.96 -9.24 19.50
C SER A 188 -22.67 -8.46 19.74
N PRO A 189 -22.74 -7.24 20.35
CA PRO A 189 -21.53 -6.49 20.71
C PRO A 189 -20.59 -7.25 21.65
N ALA A 190 -21.09 -8.20 22.43
CA ALA A 190 -20.27 -9.05 23.31
C ALA A 190 -19.50 -10.09 22.51
N GLU A 191 -20.09 -10.66 21.47
CA GLU A 191 -19.44 -11.60 20.54
C GLU A 191 -18.40 -10.89 19.68
N LEU A 192 -18.73 -9.71 19.13
CA LEU A 192 -17.78 -8.89 18.33
C LEU A 192 -16.51 -8.54 19.13
N ARG A 193 -16.60 -8.30 20.44
CA ARG A 193 -15.43 -8.05 21.29
C ARG A 193 -14.51 -9.26 21.47
N LYS A 194 -14.93 -10.46 21.05
CA LYS A 194 -14.07 -11.65 21.02
C LYS A 194 -13.01 -11.59 19.91
N LEU A 195 -13.17 -10.69 18.94
CA LEU A 195 -12.13 -10.31 17.99
C LEU A 195 -11.05 -9.47 18.69
N LYS A 196 -10.31 -10.07 19.64
CA LYS A 196 -9.43 -9.39 20.60
C LYS A 196 -8.32 -8.55 19.99
N ARG A 197 -7.80 -8.96 18.82
CA ARG A 197 -6.73 -8.24 18.11
C ARG A 197 -7.34 -7.12 17.25
N ARG A 198 -6.78 -5.92 17.35
CA ARG A 198 -7.24 -4.78 16.54
C ARG A 198 -7.06 -5.01 15.03
N SER A 199 -6.01 -5.74 14.64
CA SER A 199 -5.79 -6.12 13.24
C SER A 199 -6.89 -7.04 12.73
N VAL A 200 -7.29 -8.06 13.50
CA VAL A 200 -8.41 -8.95 13.13
C VAL A 200 -9.73 -8.18 13.04
N ALA A 201 -10.03 -7.29 13.99
CA ALA A 201 -11.23 -6.47 13.93
C ALA A 201 -11.23 -5.55 12.69
N ALA A 202 -10.08 -4.97 12.34
CA ALA A 202 -9.91 -4.17 11.14
C ALA A 202 -10.09 -5.01 9.86
N ALA A 203 -9.54 -6.23 9.82
CA ALA A 203 -9.73 -7.17 8.72
C ALA A 203 -11.21 -7.50 8.50
N VAL A 204 -11.95 -7.86 9.56
CA VAL A 204 -13.39 -8.15 9.49
C VAL A 204 -14.19 -6.97 8.93
N VAL A 205 -13.92 -5.76 9.39
CA VAL A 205 -14.58 -4.54 8.88
C VAL A 205 -14.22 -4.26 7.44
N CYS A 206 -12.94 -4.39 7.08
CA CYS A 206 -12.48 -4.16 5.70
C CYS A 206 -13.12 -5.15 4.72
N LEU A 207 -13.18 -6.44 5.07
CA LEU A 207 -13.87 -7.45 4.26
C LEU A 207 -15.38 -7.20 4.18
N GLY A 208 -16.00 -6.74 5.27
CA GLY A 208 -17.40 -6.30 5.25
C GLY A 208 -17.64 -5.18 4.23
N TYR A 209 -16.74 -4.17 4.19
CA TYR A 209 -16.83 -3.13 3.16
C TYR A 209 -16.59 -3.67 1.75
N ALA A 210 -15.74 -4.68 1.56
CA ALA A 210 -15.55 -5.29 0.24
C ALA A 210 -16.84 -5.98 -0.24
N ILE A 211 -17.52 -6.72 0.64
CA ILE A 211 -18.83 -7.31 0.33
C ILE A 211 -19.83 -6.21 -0.05
N ALA A 212 -19.97 -5.18 0.79
CA ALA A 212 -20.91 -4.09 0.56
C ALA A 212 -20.62 -3.25 -0.70
N CYS A 213 -19.41 -3.27 -1.22
CA CYS A 213 -19.01 -2.48 -2.38
C CYS A 213 -18.93 -3.29 -3.68
N ILE A 214 -19.09 -4.63 -3.65
CA ILE A 214 -18.76 -5.49 -4.80
C ILE A 214 -19.71 -5.31 -5.98
N ASP A 215 -20.92 -4.81 -5.76
CA ASP A 215 -21.92 -4.48 -6.79
C ASP A 215 -21.75 -3.06 -7.38
N GLY A 216 -20.79 -2.28 -6.88
CA GLY A 216 -20.48 -0.92 -7.36
C GLY A 216 -21.22 0.20 -6.62
N LYS A 217 -21.86 -0.09 -5.51
CA LYS A 217 -22.49 0.89 -4.62
C LYS A 217 -22.33 0.46 -3.17
N LEU A 218 -22.63 1.35 -2.25
CA LEU A 218 -22.69 1.09 -0.82
C LEU A 218 -24.04 1.63 -0.35
N ASP A 219 -24.94 0.72 -0.04
CA ASP A 219 -26.30 1.07 0.37
C ASP A 219 -26.36 1.43 1.87
N GLU A 220 -27.32 2.28 2.24
CA GLU A 220 -27.47 2.78 3.62
C GLU A 220 -27.62 1.66 4.67
N PRO A 221 -28.41 0.56 4.43
CA PRO A 221 -28.51 -0.54 5.39
C PRO A 221 -27.17 -1.27 5.66
N GLU A 222 -26.35 -1.43 4.64
CA GLU A 222 -25.01 -2.05 4.78
C GLU A 222 -24.06 -1.15 5.57
N GLU A 223 -24.08 0.15 5.30
CA GLU A 223 -23.29 1.13 6.04
C GLU A 223 -23.70 1.21 7.50
N GLU A 224 -25.00 1.09 7.82
CA GLU A 224 -25.51 1.00 9.19
C GLU A 224 -24.97 -0.25 9.92
N VAL A 225 -25.02 -1.43 9.28
CA VAL A 225 -24.46 -2.67 9.84
C VAL A 225 -22.98 -2.52 10.13
N LEU A 226 -22.21 -2.02 9.16
CA LEU A 226 -20.76 -1.83 9.32
C LEU A 226 -20.42 -0.79 10.39
N SER A 227 -21.18 0.28 10.48
CA SER A 227 -21.02 1.30 11.52
C SER A 227 -21.29 0.72 12.92
N ALA A 228 -22.32 -0.10 13.08
CA ALA A 228 -22.59 -0.78 14.35
C ALA A 228 -21.49 -1.78 14.74
N VAL A 229 -20.92 -2.51 13.76
CA VAL A 229 -19.76 -3.38 13.98
C VAL A 229 -18.56 -2.56 14.43
N CYS A 230 -18.23 -1.46 13.73
CA CYS A 230 -17.13 -0.55 14.09
C CYS A 230 -17.25 -0.01 15.51
N GLU A 231 -18.44 0.42 15.91
CA GLU A 231 -18.72 0.88 17.28
C GLU A 231 -18.44 -0.22 18.31
N ALA A 232 -18.96 -1.43 18.06
CA ALA A 232 -18.80 -2.57 18.98
C ALA A 232 -17.33 -2.99 19.17
N VAL A 233 -16.52 -2.94 18.10
CA VAL A 233 -15.07 -3.27 18.13
C VAL A 233 -14.17 -2.06 18.40
N ARG A 234 -14.75 -0.88 18.61
CA ARG A 234 -14.05 0.39 18.92
C ARG A 234 -13.10 0.88 17.79
N ILE A 235 -13.54 0.74 16.55
CA ILE A 235 -12.89 1.36 15.38
C ILE A 235 -13.48 2.77 15.23
N GLY A 236 -12.63 3.80 15.34
CA GLY A 236 -13.05 5.19 15.17
C GLY A 236 -13.31 5.56 13.71
N THR A 237 -14.06 6.64 13.50
CA THR A 237 -14.53 7.10 12.18
C THR A 237 -13.42 7.27 11.14
N LEU A 238 -12.28 7.82 11.52
CA LEU A 238 -11.14 7.98 10.59
C LEU A 238 -10.65 6.62 10.09
N ARG A 239 -10.45 5.66 11.01
CA ARG A 239 -10.01 4.30 10.63
C ARG A 239 -11.07 3.55 9.85
N GLN A 240 -12.35 3.74 10.17
CA GLN A 240 -13.46 3.21 9.40
C GLN A 240 -13.41 3.71 7.95
N TRP A 241 -13.21 5.01 7.76
CA TRP A 241 -13.05 5.61 6.43
C TRP A 241 -11.85 5.02 5.66
N GLU A 242 -10.70 4.85 6.33
CA GLU A 242 -9.52 4.21 5.72
C GLU A 242 -9.80 2.77 5.27
N LEU A 243 -10.44 1.96 6.12
CA LEU A 243 -10.79 0.56 5.80
C LEU A 243 -11.77 0.50 4.61
N ARG A 244 -12.75 1.41 4.56
CA ARG A 244 -13.63 1.55 3.40
C ARG A 244 -12.84 1.84 2.12
N ARG A 245 -11.87 2.77 2.17
CA ARG A 245 -11.03 3.12 1.00
C ARG A 245 -10.14 1.95 0.55
N ILE A 246 -9.66 1.14 1.49
CA ILE A 246 -8.90 -0.07 1.18
C ILE A 246 -9.80 -1.10 0.47
N ALA A 247 -11.00 -1.33 0.97
CA ALA A 247 -11.96 -2.24 0.35
C ALA A 247 -12.40 -1.76 -1.04
N GLN A 248 -12.70 -0.47 -1.19
CA GLN A 248 -13.03 0.14 -2.49
C GLN A 248 -11.91 -0.04 -3.52
N ALA A 249 -10.63 0.11 -3.11
CA ALA A 249 -9.49 -0.12 -4.00
C ALA A 249 -9.44 -1.58 -4.48
N PHE A 250 -9.67 -2.54 -3.59
CA PHE A 250 -9.71 -3.95 -3.93
C PHE A 250 -10.83 -4.28 -4.93
N VAL A 251 -12.07 -3.82 -4.70
CA VAL A 251 -13.18 -4.13 -5.62
C VAL A 251 -13.03 -3.44 -6.98
N VAL A 252 -12.40 -2.27 -7.03
CA VAL A 252 -12.01 -1.64 -8.31
C VAL A 252 -10.90 -2.43 -9.00
N ASP A 253 -9.94 -2.97 -8.26
CA ASP A 253 -8.88 -3.81 -8.80
C ASP A 253 -9.44 -5.11 -9.43
N GLU A 254 -10.40 -5.74 -8.79
CA GLU A 254 -11.13 -6.89 -9.33
C GLU A 254 -11.91 -6.53 -10.62
N ALA A 255 -12.50 -5.34 -10.68
CA ALA A 255 -13.16 -4.86 -11.88
C ALA A 255 -12.16 -4.57 -13.02
N LEU A 256 -10.98 -4.03 -12.69
CA LEU A 256 -9.87 -3.86 -13.64
C LEU A 256 -9.33 -5.20 -14.12
N ALA A 257 -9.16 -6.19 -13.23
CA ALA A 257 -8.70 -7.52 -13.61
C ALA A 257 -9.61 -8.16 -14.66
N ARG A 258 -10.94 -8.02 -14.50
CA ARG A 258 -11.91 -8.50 -15.49
C ARG A 258 -11.82 -7.73 -16.81
N ALA A 259 -11.69 -6.39 -16.75
CA ALA A 259 -11.58 -5.55 -17.95
C ALA A 259 -10.30 -5.83 -18.74
N TYR A 260 -9.20 -6.21 -18.07
CA TYR A 260 -7.90 -6.48 -18.67
C TYR A 260 -7.60 -7.98 -18.84
N GLU A 261 -8.56 -8.89 -18.68
CA GLU A 261 -8.37 -10.34 -18.79
C GLU A 261 -7.73 -10.76 -20.12
N GLY A 262 -7.98 -10.04 -21.21
CA GLY A 262 -7.37 -10.23 -22.52
C GLY A 262 -5.97 -9.61 -22.70
N GLY A 263 -5.40 -9.01 -21.66
CA GLY A 263 -4.10 -8.30 -21.70
C GLY A 263 -4.23 -6.81 -22.05
N SER A 264 -5.37 -6.36 -22.57
CA SER A 264 -5.68 -4.94 -22.80
C SER A 264 -7.18 -4.71 -22.60
N ALA A 265 -7.57 -3.51 -22.20
CA ALA A 265 -8.96 -3.13 -22.06
C ALA A 265 -9.34 -2.08 -23.10
N THR A 266 -10.50 -2.25 -23.70
CA THR A 266 -11.10 -1.25 -24.60
C THR A 266 -11.52 0.01 -23.81
N ASN A 267 -11.69 1.13 -24.53
CA ASN A 267 -12.21 2.35 -23.90
C ASN A 267 -13.61 2.15 -23.27
N GLU A 268 -14.43 1.26 -23.81
CA GLU A 268 -15.75 0.95 -23.27
C GLU A 268 -15.64 0.18 -21.95
N GLU A 269 -14.78 -0.84 -21.87
CA GLU A 269 -14.52 -1.61 -20.64
C GLU A 269 -13.93 -0.71 -19.55
N ARG A 270 -12.97 0.13 -19.87
CA ARG A 270 -12.40 1.11 -18.92
C ARG A 270 -13.46 2.09 -18.42
N LEU A 271 -14.37 2.54 -19.32
CA LEU A 271 -15.45 3.43 -18.91
C LEU A 271 -16.42 2.75 -17.96
N GLU A 272 -16.72 1.45 -18.13
CA GLU A 272 -17.55 0.70 -17.20
C GLU A 272 -16.89 0.57 -15.82
N VAL A 273 -15.59 0.29 -15.74
CA VAL A 273 -14.85 0.31 -14.46
C VAL A 273 -14.91 1.69 -13.81
N TYR A 274 -14.81 2.76 -14.59
CA TYR A 274 -14.89 4.12 -14.04
C TYR A 274 -16.31 4.47 -13.56
N LYS A 275 -17.36 3.99 -14.24
CA LYS A 275 -18.73 4.14 -13.78
C LYS A 275 -18.95 3.38 -12.47
N PHE A 276 -18.47 2.14 -12.40
CA PHE A 276 -18.49 1.31 -11.19
C PHE A 276 -17.83 2.04 -10.01
N GLY A 277 -16.59 2.48 -10.13
CA GLY A 277 -15.90 3.21 -9.07
C GLY A 277 -16.57 4.54 -8.71
N ARG A 278 -17.21 5.21 -9.68
CA ARG A 278 -18.00 6.42 -9.40
C ARG A 278 -19.25 6.11 -8.57
N GLY A 279 -19.87 4.95 -8.77
CA GLY A 279 -20.96 4.45 -7.92
C GLY A 279 -20.54 4.31 -6.46
N LEU A 280 -19.29 3.90 -6.22
CA LEU A 280 -18.68 3.83 -4.90
C LEU A 280 -18.27 5.20 -4.32
N GLY A 281 -18.51 6.30 -5.03
CA GLY A 281 -18.13 7.66 -4.60
C GLY A 281 -16.67 8.02 -4.84
N LEU A 282 -15.93 7.24 -5.64
CA LEU A 282 -14.53 7.53 -5.99
C LEU A 282 -14.43 8.66 -7.02
N ALA A 283 -13.43 9.51 -6.89
CA ALA A 283 -13.13 10.55 -7.86
C ALA A 283 -12.36 9.98 -9.07
N ILE A 284 -12.49 10.60 -10.25
CA ILE A 284 -11.77 10.16 -11.45
C ILE A 284 -10.24 10.10 -11.26
N PRO A 285 -9.60 11.05 -10.58
CA PRO A 285 -8.17 10.94 -10.28
C PRO A 285 -7.80 9.68 -9.49
N ASP A 286 -8.59 9.31 -8.48
CA ASP A 286 -8.38 8.07 -7.70
C ASP A 286 -8.46 6.82 -8.59
N LEU A 287 -9.47 6.78 -9.50
CA LEU A 287 -9.66 5.64 -10.41
C LEU A 287 -8.51 5.50 -11.41
N ARG A 288 -7.97 6.62 -11.89
CA ARG A 288 -6.77 6.61 -12.75
C ARG A 288 -5.53 6.11 -12.00
N ASP A 289 -5.38 6.50 -10.74
CA ASP A 289 -4.29 6.01 -9.90
C ASP A 289 -4.43 4.51 -9.65
N TYR A 290 -5.64 4.01 -9.35
CA TYR A 290 -5.87 2.56 -9.19
C TYR A 290 -5.60 1.79 -10.48
N GLU A 291 -6.06 2.26 -11.65
CA GLU A 291 -5.76 1.65 -12.94
C GLU A 291 -4.25 1.63 -13.23
N TRP A 292 -3.56 2.74 -12.99
CA TRP A 292 -2.12 2.81 -13.20
C TRP A 292 -1.36 1.83 -12.28
N ARG A 293 -1.73 1.72 -11.01
CA ARG A 293 -1.15 0.77 -10.05
C ARG A 293 -1.44 -0.68 -10.47
N PHE A 294 -2.66 -0.97 -10.92
CA PHE A 294 -3.04 -2.27 -11.47
C PHE A 294 -2.15 -2.66 -12.63
N LEU A 295 -2.04 -1.81 -13.65
CA LEU A 295 -1.21 -2.05 -14.83
C LEU A 295 0.26 -2.29 -14.46
N ARG A 296 0.79 -1.48 -13.57
CA ARG A 296 2.17 -1.65 -13.08
C ARG A 296 2.38 -2.97 -12.33
N ARG A 297 1.45 -3.34 -11.47
CA ARG A 297 1.52 -4.58 -10.67
C ARG A 297 1.39 -5.82 -11.55
N THR A 298 0.57 -5.78 -12.56
CA THR A 298 0.34 -6.89 -13.51
C THR A 298 1.35 -6.95 -14.65
N GLY A 299 2.21 -5.93 -14.80
CA GLY A 299 3.18 -5.83 -15.90
C GLY A 299 2.54 -5.46 -17.24
N LEU A 300 1.28 -5.03 -17.25
CA LEU A 300 0.58 -4.54 -18.44
C LEU A 300 0.98 -3.10 -18.71
N SER A 301 1.10 -2.75 -20.01
CA SER A 301 1.37 -1.37 -20.43
C SER A 301 0.06 -0.63 -20.68
N PRO A 302 -0.07 0.63 -20.24
CA PRO A 302 -1.15 1.47 -20.73
C PRO A 302 -0.94 1.69 -22.24
N GLU A 303 -1.94 1.37 -23.05
CA GLU A 303 -1.95 1.75 -24.48
C GLU A 303 -2.17 3.25 -24.66
#